data_33cd7919d9cac80bc989184d9280dabc
#
_entry.id   33cd7919d9cac80bc989184d9280dabc
#
_cell.length_a   1.000
_cell.length_b   1.000
_cell.length_c   1.000
_cell.angle_alpha   90.00
_cell.angle_beta   90.00
_cell.angle_gamma   90.00
#
_symmetry.space_group_name_H-M   'P 1'
#
loop_
_entity.id
_entity.type
_entity.pdbx_description
1 polymer ?
#
loop_
_entity_poly.entity_id
_entity_poly.type
_entity_poly.pdbx_seq_one_letter_code
_entity_poly.pdbx_strand_id
1 'polypeptide(L)'
;MQLQNRYIELKNINLSYDCRTILRGVNLLLNKGDFMLVAGANGGGKTSLIRVMLGLQKPTEGEVVYYSSNATPLNKIRENIGYLPQKNSLDLRFPISIREVVESGLIGVTDSIANSERECRVDAILQDMQLDTIQKRQIGEVSGGQFQRALFARAIISKPSLLVLDEPTSYLDKEFTHKLYSTLQQLSPQTTILMVLHDLTQAKNLANRVVLVEGGSVVEQK
;
A
#
# COMPACT_ATOMS: atom_id res chain seq x y z
N MET A 1 -19.13 -3.16 21.51
CA MET A 1 -19.01 -2.30 20.32
C MET A 1 -17.57 -2.07 19.80
N GLN A 2 -16.49 -2.29 20.56
CA GLN A 2 -15.10 -1.99 20.11
C GLN A 2 -14.44 -3.05 19.22
N LEU A 3 -14.91 -4.29 19.13
CA LEU A 3 -14.29 -5.36 18.33
C LEU A 3 -14.64 -5.32 16.83
N GLN A 4 -15.74 -4.67 16.45
CA GLN A 4 -16.26 -4.67 15.08
C GLN A 4 -15.45 -3.81 14.08
N ASN A 5 -14.62 -2.89 14.59
CA ASN A 5 -13.87 -1.97 13.73
C ASN A 5 -12.39 -2.35 13.54
N ARG A 6 -11.90 -3.38 14.22
CA ARG A 6 -10.51 -3.84 14.08
C ARG A 6 -10.28 -4.44 12.70
N TYR A 7 -9.10 -4.21 12.13
CA TYR A 7 -8.71 -4.77 10.84
C TYR A 7 -7.47 -5.65 10.95
N ILE A 8 -6.33 -5.08 11.38
CA ILE A 8 -5.07 -5.80 11.57
C ILE A 8 -4.50 -5.40 12.94
N GLU A 9 -4.08 -6.36 13.75
CA GLU A 9 -3.43 -6.09 15.03
C GLU A 9 -2.10 -6.81 15.09
N LEU A 10 -1.05 -6.06 15.38
CA LEU A 10 0.28 -6.57 15.71
C LEU A 10 0.39 -6.70 17.22
N LYS A 11 0.77 -7.89 17.72
CA LYS A 11 0.93 -8.18 19.13
C LYS A 11 2.35 -8.60 19.43
N ASN A 12 3.08 -7.75 20.16
CA ASN A 12 4.44 -7.97 20.60
C ASN A 12 5.39 -8.46 19.50
N ILE A 13 5.32 -7.81 18.32
CA ILE A 13 6.09 -8.20 17.15
C ILE A 13 7.57 -7.88 17.33
N ASN A 14 8.40 -8.91 17.24
CA ASN A 14 9.83 -8.82 17.07
C ASN A 14 10.23 -9.33 15.68
N LEU A 15 11.14 -8.63 15.02
CA LEU A 15 11.71 -9.05 13.74
C LEU A 15 13.21 -8.84 13.75
N SER A 16 13.97 -9.90 13.49
CA SER A 16 15.42 -9.86 13.36
C SER A 16 15.87 -10.57 12.10
N TYR A 17 16.90 -10.04 11.47
CA TYR A 17 17.65 -10.70 10.40
C TYR A 17 19.06 -10.96 10.92
N ASP A 18 19.45 -12.20 11.00
CA ASP A 18 20.70 -12.64 11.61
C ASP A 18 20.88 -12.04 13.03
N CYS A 19 21.90 -11.21 13.22
CA CYS A 19 22.18 -10.54 14.50
C CYS A 19 21.57 -9.14 14.62
N ARG A 20 20.81 -8.66 13.61
CA ARG A 20 20.27 -7.30 13.61
C ARG A 20 18.77 -7.30 13.88
N THR A 21 18.36 -6.74 15.01
CA THR A 21 16.95 -6.49 15.31
C THR A 21 16.43 -5.29 14.53
N ILE A 22 15.32 -5.49 13.81
CA ILE A 22 14.64 -4.48 12.97
C ILE A 22 13.39 -3.94 13.64
N LEU A 23 12.60 -4.82 14.30
CA LEU A 23 11.40 -4.44 15.06
C LEU A 23 11.49 -5.04 16.46
N ARG A 24 11.04 -4.28 17.47
CA ARG A 24 11.15 -4.65 18.89
C ARG A 24 9.83 -4.45 19.61
N GLY A 25 9.18 -5.53 20.03
CA GLY A 25 7.99 -5.52 20.87
C GLY A 25 6.84 -4.66 20.32
N VAL A 26 6.69 -4.60 18.99
CA VAL A 26 5.73 -3.70 18.35
C VAL A 26 4.30 -4.16 18.62
N ASN A 27 3.50 -3.23 19.17
CA ASN A 27 2.07 -3.37 19.33
C ASN A 27 1.38 -2.25 18.53
N LEU A 28 0.58 -2.62 17.53
CA LEU A 28 -0.11 -1.65 16.67
C LEU A 28 -1.44 -2.23 16.20
N LEU A 29 -2.49 -1.43 16.30
CA LEU A 29 -3.81 -1.77 15.81
C LEU A 29 -4.17 -0.86 14.64
N LEU A 30 -4.50 -1.43 13.49
CA LEU A 30 -5.12 -0.75 12.35
C LEU A 30 -6.62 -1.05 12.38
N ASN A 31 -7.44 -0.01 12.38
CA ASN A 31 -8.89 -0.16 12.31
C ASN A 31 -9.38 0.06 10.86
N LYS A 32 -10.57 -0.43 10.55
CA LYS A 32 -11.25 -0.12 9.30
C LYS A 32 -11.57 1.37 9.23
N GLY A 33 -11.26 1.98 8.09
CA GLY A 33 -11.44 3.42 7.87
C GLY A 33 -10.32 4.30 8.46
N ASP A 34 -9.27 3.72 9.06
CA ASP A 34 -8.09 4.50 9.42
C ASP A 34 -7.38 5.02 8.17
N PHE A 35 -6.93 6.27 8.21
CA PHE A 35 -5.88 6.79 7.37
C PHE A 35 -4.64 6.99 8.24
N MET A 36 -3.78 5.97 8.25
CA MET A 36 -2.59 5.94 9.09
C MET A 36 -1.34 6.31 8.31
N LEU A 37 -0.61 7.33 8.78
CA LEU A 37 0.73 7.65 8.31
C LEU A 37 1.77 6.94 9.16
N VAL A 38 2.77 6.37 8.49
CA VAL A 38 3.95 5.77 9.12
C VAL A 38 5.17 6.57 8.70
N ALA A 39 5.84 7.17 9.66
CA ALA A 39 7.06 7.96 9.44
C ALA A 39 8.25 7.42 10.23
N GLY A 40 9.42 7.93 9.94
CA GLY A 40 10.68 7.57 10.64
C GLY A 40 11.88 7.59 9.71
N ALA A 41 13.07 7.48 10.27
CA ALA A 41 14.32 7.51 9.52
C ALA A 41 14.46 6.35 8.53
N ASN A 42 15.33 6.54 7.52
CA ASN A 42 15.70 5.46 6.59
C ASN A 42 16.35 4.30 7.36
N GLY A 43 15.95 3.08 7.00
CA GLY A 43 16.39 1.88 7.70
C GLY A 43 15.75 1.67 9.09
N GLY A 44 14.80 2.52 9.51
CA GLY A 44 14.13 2.43 10.81
C GLY A 44 13.16 1.24 10.96
N GLY A 45 12.88 0.50 9.87
CA GLY A 45 11.99 -0.68 9.92
C GLY A 45 10.59 -0.46 9.31
N LYS A 46 10.30 0.71 8.70
CA LYS A 46 8.99 1.04 8.12
C LYS A 46 8.49 0.00 7.11
N THR A 47 9.29 -0.31 6.09
CA THR A 47 8.95 -1.33 5.07
C THR A 47 8.83 -2.72 5.69
N SER A 48 9.66 -3.04 6.69
CA SER A 48 9.58 -4.31 7.42
C SER A 48 8.28 -4.40 8.23
N LEU A 49 7.85 -3.32 8.87
CA LEU A 49 6.57 -3.23 9.56
C LEU A 49 5.40 -3.51 8.60
N ILE A 50 5.38 -2.86 7.43
CA ILE A 50 4.38 -3.11 6.40
C ILE A 50 4.40 -4.57 5.95
N ARG A 51 5.56 -5.13 5.65
CA ARG A 51 5.68 -6.53 5.19
C ARG A 51 5.16 -7.52 6.23
N VAL A 52 5.41 -7.26 7.51
CA VAL A 52 4.85 -8.07 8.60
C VAL A 52 3.32 -7.91 8.67
N MET A 53 2.81 -6.69 8.61
CA MET A 53 1.37 -6.41 8.62
C MET A 53 0.64 -7.09 7.45
N LEU A 54 1.26 -7.13 6.28
CA LEU A 54 0.70 -7.78 5.08
C LEU A 54 0.92 -9.31 5.06
N GLY A 55 1.61 -9.87 6.07
CA GLY A 55 1.99 -11.28 6.12
C GLY A 55 2.96 -11.69 5.00
N LEU A 56 3.65 -10.73 4.39
CA LEU A 56 4.73 -10.96 3.40
C LEU A 56 6.05 -11.33 4.09
N GLN A 57 6.16 -11.02 5.38
CA GLN A 57 7.29 -11.35 6.24
C GLN A 57 6.76 -11.93 7.55
N LYS A 58 7.22 -13.13 7.91
CA LYS A 58 6.91 -13.73 9.21
C LYS A 58 7.74 -13.03 10.30
N PRO A 59 7.14 -12.57 11.40
CA PRO A 59 7.91 -12.06 12.53
C PRO A 59 8.74 -13.16 13.20
N THR A 60 9.82 -12.80 13.89
CA THR A 60 10.63 -13.73 14.68
C THR A 60 9.85 -14.18 15.92
N GLU A 61 9.11 -13.22 16.53
CA GLU A 61 8.25 -13.45 17.70
C GLU A 61 7.01 -12.56 17.59
N GLY A 62 5.97 -12.92 18.33
CA GLY A 62 4.70 -12.21 18.34
C GLY A 62 3.71 -12.73 17.29
N GLU A 63 2.57 -12.10 17.19
CA GLU A 63 1.45 -12.54 16.38
C GLU A 63 0.83 -11.38 15.61
N VAL A 64 0.46 -11.64 14.33
CA VAL A 64 -0.37 -10.75 13.52
C VAL A 64 -1.78 -11.32 13.46
N VAL A 65 -2.75 -10.57 13.98
CA VAL A 65 -4.15 -10.95 14.00
C VAL A 65 -4.91 -10.17 12.94
N TYR A 66 -5.61 -10.89 12.06
CA TYR A 66 -6.46 -10.29 11.02
C TYR A 66 -7.92 -10.46 11.42
N TYR A 67 -8.62 -9.34 11.58
CA TYR A 67 -10.03 -9.31 11.94
C TYR A 67 -10.89 -9.26 10.67
N SER A 68 -11.43 -10.40 10.28
CA SER A 68 -12.37 -10.49 9.17
C SER A 68 -13.76 -10.87 9.70
N SER A 69 -14.81 -10.36 9.06
CA SER A 69 -16.19 -10.59 9.47
C SER A 69 -16.66 -12.04 9.34
N ASN A 70 -15.90 -12.94 8.69
CA ASN A 70 -16.35 -14.30 8.36
C ASN A 70 -15.26 -15.37 8.43
N ALA A 71 -14.38 -15.39 9.44
CA ALA A 71 -13.30 -16.39 9.55
C ALA A 71 -12.55 -16.63 8.22
N THR A 72 -12.34 -15.55 7.47
CA THR A 72 -11.84 -15.57 6.10
C THR A 72 -10.35 -15.92 6.12
N PRO A 73 -9.90 -16.93 5.36
CA PRO A 73 -8.49 -17.26 5.26
C PRO A 73 -7.65 -16.05 4.86
N LEU A 74 -6.41 -15.97 5.36
CA LEU A 74 -5.46 -14.89 5.08
C LEU A 74 -5.35 -14.56 3.58
N ASN A 75 -5.46 -15.57 2.72
CA ASN A 75 -5.43 -15.41 1.27
C ASN A 75 -6.55 -14.52 0.75
N LYS A 76 -7.78 -14.67 1.25
CA LYS A 76 -8.92 -13.81 0.85
C LYS A 76 -8.82 -12.38 1.37
N ILE A 77 -8.13 -12.18 2.51
CA ILE A 77 -7.85 -10.82 3.00
C ILE A 77 -6.87 -10.12 2.05
N ARG A 78 -5.86 -10.86 1.56
CA ARG A 78 -4.87 -10.35 0.60
C ARG A 78 -5.46 -9.98 -0.76
N GLU A 79 -6.48 -10.68 -1.23
CA GLU A 79 -7.18 -10.39 -2.50
C GLU A 79 -7.80 -8.98 -2.52
N ASN A 80 -8.04 -8.41 -1.34
CA ASN A 80 -8.66 -7.08 -1.20
C ASN A 80 -7.69 -6.00 -0.70
N ILE A 81 -6.39 -6.22 -0.88
CA ILE A 81 -5.31 -5.28 -0.53
C ILE A 81 -4.69 -4.71 -1.80
N GLY A 82 -4.76 -3.39 -1.95
CA GLY A 82 -3.94 -2.66 -2.90
C GLY A 82 -2.58 -2.35 -2.30
N TYR A 83 -1.50 -2.74 -2.97
CA TYR A 83 -0.14 -2.47 -2.47
C TYR A 83 0.72 -1.79 -3.52
N LEU A 84 1.22 -0.61 -3.17
CA LEU A 84 2.27 0.09 -3.90
C LEU A 84 3.58 -0.08 -3.14
N PRO A 85 4.49 -0.94 -3.64
CA PRO A 85 5.79 -1.15 -3.01
C PRO A 85 6.77 -0.03 -3.35
N GLN A 86 7.82 0.10 -2.56
CA GLN A 86 8.94 0.96 -2.90
C GLN A 86 9.59 0.50 -4.22
N LYS A 87 9.82 1.43 -5.15
CA LYS A 87 10.24 1.16 -6.54
C LYS A 87 11.53 0.34 -6.66
N ASN A 88 12.46 0.51 -5.74
CA ASN A 88 13.79 -0.14 -5.78
C ASN A 88 13.72 -1.69 -5.72
N SER A 89 12.55 -2.27 -5.48
CA SER A 89 12.34 -3.72 -5.40
C SER A 89 11.93 -4.37 -6.73
N LEU A 90 11.77 -3.59 -7.83
CA LEU A 90 11.25 -4.09 -9.10
C LEU A 90 12.34 -4.13 -10.17
N ASP A 91 12.45 -5.26 -10.90
CA ASP A 91 13.35 -5.40 -12.05
C ASP A 91 12.72 -4.76 -13.28
N LEU A 92 13.25 -3.60 -13.68
CA LEU A 92 12.77 -2.84 -14.85
C LEU A 92 13.08 -3.52 -16.19
N ARG A 93 13.90 -4.59 -16.21
CA ARG A 93 14.18 -5.37 -17.41
C ARG A 93 13.10 -6.39 -17.73
N PHE A 94 12.14 -6.58 -16.84
CA PHE A 94 11.02 -7.49 -17.09
C PHE A 94 10.15 -6.95 -18.22
N PRO A 95 9.88 -7.74 -19.30
CA PRO A 95 9.20 -7.28 -20.50
C PRO A 95 7.68 -7.23 -20.30
N ILE A 96 7.23 -6.32 -19.43
CA ILE A 96 5.81 -6.07 -19.15
C ILE A 96 5.46 -4.63 -19.52
N SER A 97 4.32 -4.44 -20.18
CA SER A 97 3.80 -3.12 -20.54
C SER A 97 3.15 -2.40 -19.36
N ILE A 98 3.02 -1.08 -19.46
CA ILE A 98 2.30 -0.26 -18.48
C ILE A 98 0.85 -0.75 -18.30
N ARG A 99 0.16 -1.13 -19.40
CA ARG A 99 -1.19 -1.68 -19.34
C ARG A 99 -1.25 -2.98 -18.53
N GLU A 100 -0.36 -3.93 -18.80
CA GLU A 100 -0.30 -5.20 -18.09
C GLU A 100 0.05 -5.03 -16.61
N VAL A 101 0.90 -4.05 -16.26
CA VAL A 101 1.15 -3.68 -14.85
C VAL A 101 -0.16 -3.26 -14.18
N VAL A 102 -0.94 -2.38 -14.80
CA VAL A 102 -2.21 -1.90 -14.23
C VAL A 102 -3.24 -3.03 -14.16
N GLU A 103 -3.38 -3.83 -15.21
CA GLU A 103 -4.28 -5.00 -15.28
C GLU A 103 -3.98 -6.04 -14.19
N SER A 104 -2.70 -6.20 -13.82
CA SER A 104 -2.31 -7.13 -12.76
C SER A 104 -2.93 -6.79 -11.39
N GLY A 105 -3.37 -5.55 -11.18
CA GLY A 105 -4.12 -5.14 -10.00
C GLY A 105 -5.53 -5.74 -9.89
N LEU A 106 -6.04 -6.34 -10.97
CA LEU A 106 -7.32 -7.04 -10.98
C LEU A 106 -7.18 -8.56 -10.79
N ILE A 107 -5.96 -9.10 -10.64
CA ILE A 107 -5.74 -10.52 -10.37
C ILE A 107 -6.37 -10.87 -9.01
N GLY A 108 -7.16 -11.95 -8.98
CA GLY A 108 -7.87 -12.39 -7.76
C GLY A 108 -9.26 -11.75 -7.57
N VAL A 109 -9.55 -10.63 -8.25
CA VAL A 109 -10.88 -9.96 -8.17
C VAL A 109 -11.77 -10.37 -9.36
N THR A 110 -11.20 -10.99 -10.38
CA THR A 110 -11.76 -11.13 -11.72
C THR A 110 -12.80 -12.21 -11.90
N ASP A 111 -12.99 -13.12 -10.95
CA ASP A 111 -13.98 -14.21 -11.09
C ASP A 111 -15.44 -13.72 -11.18
N SER A 112 -15.68 -12.43 -10.93
CA SER A 112 -16.99 -11.79 -10.94
C SER A 112 -17.14 -10.63 -11.93
N ILE A 113 -16.08 -10.25 -12.67
CA ILE A 113 -16.10 -9.08 -13.56
C ILE A 113 -16.06 -9.52 -15.02
N ALA A 114 -17.02 -9.09 -15.84
CA ALA A 114 -17.03 -9.33 -17.28
C ALA A 114 -15.78 -8.72 -17.96
N ASN A 115 -15.24 -9.37 -18.99
CA ASN A 115 -14.04 -8.88 -19.70
C ASN A 115 -14.21 -7.43 -20.22
N SER A 116 -15.38 -7.09 -20.74
CA SER A 116 -15.69 -5.73 -21.20
C SER A 116 -15.64 -4.69 -20.07
N GLU A 117 -16.11 -5.03 -18.89
CA GLU A 117 -16.03 -4.16 -17.72
C GLU A 117 -14.60 -4.02 -17.23
N ARG A 118 -13.81 -5.11 -17.27
CA ARG A 118 -12.38 -5.08 -16.95
C ARG A 118 -11.63 -4.11 -17.86
N GLU A 119 -11.82 -4.22 -19.17
CA GLU A 119 -11.20 -3.34 -20.16
C GLU A 119 -11.59 -1.88 -19.92
N CYS A 120 -12.87 -1.58 -19.71
CA CYS A 120 -13.33 -0.23 -19.38
C CYS A 120 -12.68 0.34 -18.11
N ARG A 121 -12.51 -0.48 -17.06
CA ARG A 121 -11.84 -0.03 -15.83
C ARG A 121 -10.37 0.29 -16.06
N VAL A 122 -9.68 -0.56 -16.85
CA VAL A 122 -8.25 -0.35 -17.18
C VAL A 122 -8.09 0.91 -18.02
N ASP A 123 -8.90 1.10 -19.04
CA ASP A 123 -8.84 2.29 -19.90
C ASP A 123 -9.12 3.57 -19.11
N ALA A 124 -10.14 3.56 -18.27
CA ALA A 124 -10.50 4.71 -17.43
C ALA A 124 -9.38 5.10 -16.48
N ILE A 125 -8.74 4.13 -15.80
CA ILE A 125 -7.66 4.43 -14.86
C ILE A 125 -6.37 4.84 -15.57
N LEU A 126 -6.06 4.27 -16.74
CA LEU A 126 -4.93 4.69 -17.56
C LEU A 126 -5.08 6.14 -18.00
N GLN A 127 -6.27 6.54 -18.43
CA GLN A 127 -6.57 7.93 -18.78
C GLN A 127 -6.47 8.84 -17.57
N ASP A 128 -7.07 8.46 -16.43
CA ASP A 128 -6.99 9.24 -15.20
C ASP A 128 -5.54 9.44 -14.72
N MET A 129 -4.68 8.43 -14.84
CA MET A 129 -3.27 8.50 -14.48
C MET A 129 -2.37 9.10 -15.59
N GLN A 130 -2.95 9.57 -16.71
CA GLN A 130 -2.21 10.14 -17.86
C GLN A 130 -1.19 9.14 -18.44
N LEU A 131 -1.59 7.88 -18.58
CA LEU A 131 -0.77 6.78 -19.09
C LEU A 131 -1.29 6.19 -20.41
N ASP A 132 -2.43 6.66 -20.90
CA ASP A 132 -3.12 6.16 -22.09
C ASP A 132 -2.26 6.18 -23.34
N THR A 133 -1.46 7.23 -23.55
CA THR A 133 -0.58 7.38 -24.70
C THR A 133 0.66 6.46 -24.67
N ILE A 134 1.03 5.97 -23.50
CA ILE A 134 2.23 5.15 -23.28
C ILE A 134 1.90 3.73 -22.77
N GLN A 135 0.64 3.36 -22.73
CA GLN A 135 0.18 2.11 -22.13
C GLN A 135 0.82 0.84 -22.72
N LYS A 136 1.25 0.89 -23.99
CA LYS A 136 1.92 -0.21 -24.70
C LYS A 136 3.44 -0.26 -24.48
N ARG A 137 4.04 0.77 -23.90
CA ARG A 137 5.48 0.79 -23.61
C ARG A 137 5.79 -0.14 -22.45
N GLN A 138 6.99 -0.74 -22.50
CA GLN A 138 7.50 -1.55 -21.40
C GLN A 138 7.92 -0.68 -20.22
N ILE A 139 7.92 -1.25 -19.01
CA ILE A 139 8.30 -0.53 -17.78
C ILE A 139 9.72 0.05 -17.82
N GLY A 140 10.63 -0.57 -18.57
CA GLY A 140 11.99 -0.08 -18.78
C GLY A 140 12.10 1.12 -19.72
N GLU A 141 11.05 1.42 -20.50
CA GLU A 141 11.03 2.48 -21.52
C GLU A 141 10.35 3.77 -21.03
N VAL A 142 9.89 3.80 -19.79
CA VAL A 142 9.14 4.93 -19.23
C VAL A 142 9.92 5.62 -18.12
N SER A 143 9.56 6.90 -17.84
CA SER A 143 10.17 7.63 -16.74
C SER A 143 9.80 7.03 -15.37
N GLY A 144 10.61 7.35 -14.35
CA GLY A 144 10.33 6.92 -12.99
C GLY A 144 8.96 7.35 -12.48
N GLY A 145 8.55 8.57 -12.80
CA GLY A 145 7.22 9.09 -12.42
C GLY A 145 6.09 8.38 -13.17
N GLN A 146 6.24 8.10 -14.47
CA GLN A 146 5.25 7.34 -15.24
C GLN A 146 5.07 5.93 -14.68
N PHE A 147 6.16 5.25 -14.34
CA PHE A 147 6.09 3.93 -13.72
C PHE A 147 5.45 3.99 -12.32
N GLN A 148 5.75 5.02 -11.52
CA GLN A 148 5.13 5.21 -10.21
C GLN A 148 3.61 5.41 -10.33
N ARG A 149 3.15 6.18 -11.35
CA ARG A 149 1.73 6.34 -11.67
C ARG A 149 1.08 4.99 -12.02
N ALA A 150 1.75 4.15 -12.81
CA ALA A 150 1.26 2.81 -13.16
C ALA A 150 1.13 1.89 -11.93
N LEU A 151 2.11 1.93 -11.01
CA LEU A 151 2.05 1.19 -9.76
C LEU A 151 0.92 1.68 -8.84
N PHE A 152 0.67 2.99 -8.81
CA PHE A 152 -0.46 3.54 -8.07
C PHE A 152 -1.80 3.13 -8.69
N ALA A 153 -1.94 3.25 -10.02
CA ALA A 153 -3.11 2.76 -10.75
C ALA A 153 -3.39 1.28 -10.44
N ARG A 154 -2.36 0.43 -10.50
CA ARG A 154 -2.44 -0.98 -10.14
C ARG A 154 -2.97 -1.21 -8.73
N ALA A 155 -2.50 -0.41 -7.77
CA ALA A 155 -2.88 -0.57 -6.36
C ALA A 155 -4.35 -0.20 -6.10
N ILE A 156 -4.96 0.70 -6.88
CA ILE A 156 -6.32 1.20 -6.64
C ILE A 156 -7.39 0.64 -7.57
N ILE A 157 -7.02 0.02 -8.71
CA ILE A 157 -7.98 -0.43 -9.74
C ILE A 157 -8.98 -1.48 -9.23
N SER A 158 -8.58 -2.30 -8.27
CA SER A 158 -9.43 -3.32 -7.63
C SER A 158 -10.42 -2.73 -6.63
N LYS A 159 -10.36 -1.42 -6.33
CA LYS A 159 -11.12 -0.76 -5.25
C LYS A 159 -10.89 -1.49 -3.91
N PRO A 160 -9.64 -1.56 -3.43
CA PRO A 160 -9.29 -2.38 -2.27
C PRO A 160 -9.92 -1.85 -0.98
N SER A 161 -10.18 -2.73 -0.02
CA SER A 161 -10.60 -2.35 1.34
C SER A 161 -9.44 -1.84 2.22
N LEU A 162 -8.20 -2.24 1.87
CA LEU A 162 -6.96 -1.74 2.45
C LEU A 162 -6.00 -1.33 1.34
N LEU A 163 -5.57 -0.08 1.37
CA LEU A 163 -4.56 0.46 0.47
C LEU A 163 -3.28 0.73 1.26
N VAL A 164 -2.19 0.10 0.85
CA VAL A 164 -0.87 0.27 1.47
C VAL A 164 0.08 0.90 0.47
N LEU A 165 0.68 2.02 0.85
CA LEU A 165 1.54 2.83 -0.01
C LEU A 165 2.90 3.03 0.66
N ASP A 166 3.96 2.48 0.07
CA ASP A 166 5.33 2.63 0.57
C ASP A 166 6.05 3.71 -0.26
N GLU A 167 6.17 4.91 0.30
CA GLU A 167 6.77 6.11 -0.31
C GLU A 167 6.16 6.48 -1.69
N PRO A 168 4.83 6.67 -1.77
CA PRO A 168 4.13 6.81 -3.05
C PRO A 168 4.50 8.08 -3.84
N THR A 169 5.01 9.11 -3.19
CA THR A 169 5.36 10.40 -3.80
C THR A 169 6.76 10.44 -4.41
N SER A 170 7.56 9.40 -4.19
CA SER A 170 8.89 9.29 -4.78
C SER A 170 8.81 9.35 -6.31
N TYR A 171 9.65 10.17 -6.94
CA TYR A 171 9.70 10.37 -8.39
C TYR A 171 8.50 11.09 -9.03
N LEU A 172 7.48 11.49 -8.29
CA LEU A 172 6.36 12.26 -8.80
C LEU A 172 6.68 13.78 -8.82
N ASP A 173 6.19 14.45 -9.82
CA ASP A 173 6.16 15.92 -9.85
C ASP A 173 5.10 16.47 -8.86
N LYS A 174 5.10 17.79 -8.66
CA LYS A 174 4.18 18.43 -7.72
C LYS A 174 2.72 18.28 -8.13
N GLU A 175 2.43 18.37 -9.42
CA GLU A 175 1.07 18.27 -9.95
C GLU A 175 0.49 16.87 -9.66
N PHE A 176 1.25 15.83 -10.00
CA PHE A 176 0.78 14.47 -9.76
C PHE A 176 0.77 14.10 -8.27
N THR A 177 1.66 14.68 -7.46
CA THR A 177 1.61 14.54 -6.00
C THR A 177 0.30 15.09 -5.44
N HIS A 178 -0.15 16.27 -5.90
CA HIS A 178 -1.46 16.82 -5.53
C HIS A 178 -2.61 15.91 -5.97
N LYS A 179 -2.55 15.39 -7.19
CA LYS A 179 -3.55 14.44 -7.70
C LYS A 179 -3.61 13.16 -6.87
N LEU A 180 -2.46 12.59 -6.51
CA LEU A 180 -2.39 11.42 -5.64
C LEU A 180 -3.10 11.69 -4.31
N TYR A 181 -2.79 12.80 -3.63
CA TYR A 181 -3.42 13.13 -2.36
C TYR A 181 -4.94 13.37 -2.48
N SER A 182 -5.39 14.05 -3.54
CA SER A 182 -6.83 14.23 -3.78
C SER A 182 -7.55 12.91 -4.04
N THR A 183 -6.92 11.98 -4.77
CA THR A 183 -7.45 10.62 -4.98
C THR A 183 -7.53 9.85 -3.66
N LEU A 184 -6.50 9.91 -2.82
CA LEU A 184 -6.51 9.26 -1.50
C LEU A 184 -7.60 9.82 -0.59
N GLN A 185 -7.85 11.12 -0.62
CA GLN A 185 -8.92 11.76 0.13
C GLN A 185 -10.31 11.28 -0.31
N GLN A 186 -10.52 11.07 -1.61
CA GLN A 186 -11.75 10.52 -2.15
C GLN A 186 -11.96 9.05 -1.78
N LEU A 187 -10.87 8.27 -1.70
CA LEU A 187 -10.92 6.85 -1.33
C LEU A 187 -11.10 6.63 0.17
N SER A 188 -10.57 7.53 1.02
CA SER A 188 -10.51 7.39 2.48
C SER A 188 -11.84 7.04 3.16
N PRO A 189 -13.02 7.54 2.73
CA PRO A 189 -14.29 7.16 3.38
C PRO A 189 -14.64 5.67 3.25
N GLN A 190 -14.11 4.97 2.27
CA GLN A 190 -14.45 3.57 1.95
C GLN A 190 -13.28 2.61 2.06
N THR A 191 -12.05 3.15 2.12
CA THR A 191 -10.80 2.38 2.08
C THR A 191 -9.96 2.72 3.31
N THR A 192 -9.48 1.70 4.00
CA THR A 192 -8.45 1.86 5.03
C THR A 192 -7.12 2.17 4.34
N ILE A 193 -6.41 3.21 4.76
CA ILE A 193 -5.17 3.64 4.11
C ILE A 193 -4.02 3.57 5.10
N LEU A 194 -2.95 2.90 4.70
CA LEU A 194 -1.66 2.89 5.40
C LEU A 194 -0.60 3.46 4.45
N MET A 195 -0.03 4.60 4.78
CA MET A 195 0.94 5.26 3.91
C MET A 195 2.24 5.55 4.66
N VAL A 196 3.35 5.14 4.06
CA VAL A 196 4.70 5.46 4.55
C VAL A 196 5.22 6.69 3.85
N LEU A 197 5.72 7.64 4.62
CA LEU A 197 6.35 8.87 4.12
C LEU A 197 7.61 9.19 4.92
N HIS A 198 8.54 9.90 4.27
CA HIS A 198 9.67 10.54 4.94
C HIS A 198 9.28 11.88 5.56
N ASP A 199 8.50 12.66 4.81
CA ASP A 199 8.02 13.98 5.22
C ASP A 199 6.50 13.96 5.36
N LEU A 200 6.04 14.22 6.57
CA LEU A 200 4.61 14.26 6.92
C LEU A 200 3.91 15.56 6.53
N THR A 201 4.67 16.60 6.17
CA THR A 201 4.15 17.99 6.05
C THR A 201 2.94 18.08 5.12
N GLN A 202 2.96 17.35 4.01
CA GLN A 202 1.90 17.43 3.00
C GLN A 202 0.71 16.50 3.27
N ALA A 203 0.92 15.41 4.01
CA ALA A 203 -0.08 14.37 4.20
C ALA A 203 -0.71 14.37 5.61
N LYS A 204 -0.14 15.13 6.56
CA LYS A 204 -0.60 15.14 7.96
C LYS A 204 -2.08 15.49 8.11
N ASN A 205 -2.58 16.40 7.27
CA ASN A 205 -3.99 16.84 7.30
C ASN A 205 -4.97 15.80 6.72
N LEU A 206 -4.48 14.77 6.03
CA LEU A 206 -5.31 13.71 5.47
C LEU A 206 -5.46 12.54 6.43
N ALA A 207 -4.52 12.38 7.34
CA ALA A 207 -4.46 11.25 8.24
C ALA A 207 -5.20 11.54 9.55
N ASN A 208 -5.88 10.53 10.07
CA ASN A 208 -6.44 10.57 11.42
C ASN A 208 -5.49 9.94 12.44
N ARG A 209 -4.41 9.25 11.99
CA ARG A 209 -3.42 8.62 12.87
C ARG A 209 -2.01 8.76 12.29
N VAL A 210 -1.05 9.03 13.15
CA VAL A 210 0.38 9.13 12.79
C VAL A 210 1.19 8.23 13.71
N VAL A 211 2.04 7.41 13.11
CA VAL A 211 2.90 6.45 13.80
C VAL A 211 4.36 6.71 13.42
N LEU A 212 5.22 6.81 14.41
CA LEU A 212 6.67 6.94 14.22
C LEU A 212 7.36 5.59 14.43
N VAL A 213 8.26 5.25 13.52
CA VAL A 213 9.12 4.05 13.61
C VAL A 213 10.56 4.50 13.83
N GLU A 214 11.06 4.31 15.05
CA GLU A 214 12.40 4.71 15.45
C GLU A 214 13.12 3.58 16.19
N GLY A 215 14.34 3.22 15.74
CA GLY A 215 15.14 2.18 16.38
C GLY A 215 14.45 0.81 16.50
N GLY A 216 13.49 0.53 15.62
CA GLY A 216 12.68 -0.69 15.64
C GLY A 216 11.47 -0.62 16.57
N SER A 217 11.28 0.44 17.32
CA SER A 217 10.09 0.70 18.14
C SER A 217 9.06 1.49 17.33
N VAL A 218 7.79 1.32 17.69
CA VAL A 218 6.65 1.98 17.04
C VAL A 218 5.90 2.79 18.09
N VAL A 219 5.77 4.10 17.87
CA VAL A 219 5.09 5.02 18.77
C VAL A 219 4.03 5.79 18.01
N GLU A 220 2.79 5.76 18.50
CA GLU A 220 1.71 6.56 17.95
C GLU A 220 1.77 7.99 18.49
N GLN A 221 1.76 8.98 17.59
CA GLN A 221 1.65 10.39 17.97
C GLN A 221 0.17 10.71 18.25
N LYS A 222 -0.05 11.37 19.38
CA LYS A 222 -1.37 11.89 19.75
C LYS A 222 -1.64 13.23 19.09
#